data_f909a19f19f7f64d447ce5dd307f0770
#
_entry.id   f909a19f19f7f64d447ce5dd307f0770
#
_cell.length_a   1.000
_cell.length_b   1.000
_cell.length_c   1.000
_cell.angle_alpha   90.00
_cell.angle_beta   90.00
_cell.angle_gamma   90.00
#
_symmetry.space_group_name_H-M   'P 1'
#
loop_
_entity.id
_entity.type
_entity.pdbx_description
1 polymer ?
#
loop_
_entity_poly.entity_id
_entity_poly.type
_entity_poly.pdbx_seq_one_letter_code
_entity_poly.pdbx_strand_id
1 'polypeptide(L)'
;MKPSNFPMPTVDAVLAKYNLNNRYYDFSCGWGVRLLSALKNRVAYFGTDPNYELVARLKQIHQDYDLVNSTISSVDIRATGSEVFHPDWENTMGVAFSSPPYFDLEDYRIGAQSIRGRDYRGWLGEYLQPTIDNIKRYLVPGGHLIVNIKNYGDYALYDDTFSLCESSGLTYVETLILDNITRPSAKQDINTDEKIMVFRHGDTEKSSPLDLFVF
;
A
#
# COMPACT_ATOMS: atom_id res chain seq x y z
N MET A 1 -16.50 12.97 5.75
CA MET A 1 -16.53 12.33 4.42
C MET A 1 -16.85 10.85 4.63
N LYS A 2 -17.58 10.16 3.72
CA LYS A 2 -17.74 8.69 3.85
C LYS A 2 -16.43 8.04 3.46
N PRO A 3 -15.88 7.11 4.25
CA PRO A 3 -14.67 6.37 3.87
C PRO A 3 -14.94 5.64 2.54
N SER A 4 -14.06 5.83 1.56
CA SER A 4 -14.16 5.13 0.28
C SER A 4 -13.42 3.80 0.37
N ASN A 5 -14.09 2.72 -0.02
CA ASN A 5 -13.41 1.44 -0.21
C ASN A 5 -12.62 1.44 -1.51
N PHE A 6 -11.41 0.94 -1.45
CA PHE A 6 -10.61 0.72 -2.66
C PHE A 6 -11.28 -0.35 -3.54
N PRO A 7 -11.41 -0.16 -4.87
CA PRO A 7 -12.04 -1.17 -5.73
C PRO A 7 -11.25 -2.49 -5.71
N MET A 8 -11.91 -3.60 -5.38
CA MET A 8 -11.26 -4.93 -5.34
C MET A 8 -10.58 -5.31 -6.68
N PRO A 9 -11.18 -5.05 -7.87
CA PRO A 9 -10.50 -5.35 -9.14
C PRO A 9 -9.16 -4.64 -9.32
N THR A 10 -9.01 -3.44 -8.77
CA THR A 10 -7.73 -2.71 -8.78
C THR A 10 -6.69 -3.41 -7.93
N VAL A 11 -7.08 -3.86 -6.74
CA VAL A 11 -6.18 -4.62 -5.85
C VAL A 11 -5.75 -5.94 -6.52
N ASP A 12 -6.70 -6.66 -7.12
CA ASP A 12 -6.43 -7.89 -7.87
C ASP A 12 -5.41 -7.66 -8.99
N ALA A 13 -5.56 -6.59 -9.77
CA ALA A 13 -4.66 -6.24 -10.87
C ALA A 13 -3.25 -5.86 -10.37
N VAL A 14 -3.16 -5.09 -9.28
CA VAL A 14 -1.88 -4.73 -8.64
C VAL A 14 -1.16 -5.97 -8.13
N LEU A 15 -1.84 -6.85 -7.40
CA LEU A 15 -1.24 -8.07 -6.88
C LEU A 15 -0.80 -9.01 -8.01
N ALA A 16 -1.58 -9.12 -9.09
CA ALA A 16 -1.22 -9.93 -10.25
C ALA A 16 0.03 -9.41 -10.99
N LYS A 17 0.22 -8.08 -11.05
CA LYS A 17 1.32 -7.47 -11.82
C LYS A 17 2.62 -7.33 -11.02
N TYR A 18 2.56 -7.01 -9.72
CA TYR A 18 3.73 -6.54 -8.98
C TYR A 18 4.16 -7.45 -7.81
N ASN A 19 3.37 -8.45 -7.43
CA ASN A 19 3.71 -9.29 -6.29
C ASN A 19 4.67 -10.42 -6.69
N LEU A 20 5.95 -10.27 -6.31
CA LEU A 20 7.02 -11.17 -6.74
C LEU A 20 7.03 -12.52 -6.01
N ASN A 21 6.70 -12.56 -4.72
CA ASN A 21 6.91 -13.74 -3.86
C ASN A 21 5.66 -14.17 -3.10
N ASN A 22 4.50 -13.74 -3.56
CA ASN A 22 3.21 -14.04 -2.97
C ASN A 22 3.03 -13.53 -1.53
N ARG A 23 3.72 -12.42 -1.16
CA ARG A 23 3.64 -11.77 0.15
C ARG A 23 3.36 -10.28 -0.02
N TYR A 24 2.27 -9.83 0.56
CA TYR A 24 1.73 -8.48 0.41
C TYR A 24 1.66 -7.76 1.75
N TYR A 25 2.20 -6.55 1.83
CA TYR A 25 2.08 -5.66 2.98
C TYR A 25 1.11 -4.51 2.71
N ASP A 26 0.08 -4.40 3.55
CA ASP A 26 -0.90 -3.30 3.60
C ASP A 26 -0.60 -2.37 4.78
N PHE A 27 -0.01 -1.23 4.51
CA PHE A 27 0.44 -0.29 5.56
C PHE A 27 -0.66 0.64 6.12
N SER A 28 -1.92 0.41 5.75
CA SER A 28 -3.12 1.08 6.28
C SER A 28 -4.34 0.23 5.97
N CYS A 29 -4.57 -0.84 6.74
CA CYS A 29 -5.50 -1.92 6.41
C CYS A 29 -6.91 -1.47 6.04
N GLY A 30 -7.42 -0.39 6.66
CA GLY A 30 -8.75 0.14 6.39
C GLY A 30 -9.85 -0.92 6.55
N TRP A 31 -10.87 -0.86 5.71
CA TRP A 31 -12.09 -1.67 5.85
C TRP A 31 -12.00 -3.12 5.34
N GLY A 32 -10.80 -3.60 5.00
CA GLY A 32 -10.55 -5.01 4.70
C GLY A 32 -10.78 -5.45 3.26
N VAL A 33 -11.08 -4.55 2.31
CA VAL A 33 -11.21 -4.92 0.89
C VAL A 33 -9.90 -5.49 0.34
N ARG A 34 -8.75 -4.92 0.74
CA ARG A 34 -7.43 -5.39 0.32
C ARG A 34 -7.09 -6.74 0.96
N LEU A 35 -7.50 -6.98 2.22
CA LEU A 35 -7.43 -8.29 2.86
C LEU A 35 -8.24 -9.34 2.07
N LEU A 36 -9.51 -9.04 1.76
CA LEU A 36 -10.37 -9.96 1.01
C LEU A 36 -9.82 -10.28 -0.38
N SER A 37 -9.22 -9.28 -1.07
CA SER A 37 -8.54 -9.52 -2.33
C SER A 37 -7.33 -10.45 -2.17
N ALA A 38 -6.50 -10.25 -1.14
CA ALA A 38 -5.37 -11.12 -0.85
C ALA A 38 -5.81 -12.56 -0.57
N LEU A 39 -6.82 -12.75 0.27
CA LEU A 39 -7.40 -14.07 0.59
C LEU A 39 -7.93 -14.78 -0.66
N LYS A 40 -8.72 -14.07 -1.49
CA LYS A 40 -9.25 -14.58 -2.75
C LYS A 40 -8.15 -15.05 -3.70
N ASN A 41 -7.07 -14.30 -3.79
CA ASN A 41 -5.93 -14.60 -4.67
C ASN A 41 -4.87 -15.50 -4.02
N ARG A 42 -5.11 -15.99 -2.79
CA ARG A 42 -4.20 -16.84 -2.02
C ARG A 42 -2.82 -16.21 -1.81
N VAL A 43 -2.81 -14.89 -1.58
CA VAL A 43 -1.62 -14.10 -1.28
C VAL A 43 -1.47 -13.99 0.24
N ALA A 44 -0.31 -14.25 0.77
CA ALA A 44 -0.02 -14.03 2.19
C ALA A 44 -0.12 -12.52 2.51
N TYR A 45 -0.95 -12.20 3.49
CA TYR A 45 -1.29 -10.81 3.84
C TYR A 45 -0.65 -10.38 5.15
N PHE A 46 0.04 -9.27 5.12
CA PHE A 46 0.64 -8.59 6.27
C PHE A 46 0.05 -7.19 6.35
N GLY A 47 -0.37 -6.77 7.54
CA GLY A 47 -1.04 -5.48 7.64
C GLY A 47 -0.81 -4.75 8.95
N THR A 48 -0.81 -3.43 8.89
CA THR A 48 -0.80 -2.56 10.07
C THR A 48 -1.96 -1.58 10.02
N ASP A 49 -2.56 -1.35 11.18
CA ASP A 49 -3.54 -0.29 11.41
C ASP A 49 -3.54 0.06 12.90
N PRO A 50 -3.47 1.35 13.30
CA PRO A 50 -3.46 1.72 14.71
C PRO A 50 -4.80 1.48 15.43
N ASN A 51 -5.89 1.24 14.70
CA ASN A 51 -7.21 0.97 15.26
C ASN A 51 -7.34 -0.50 15.66
N TYR A 52 -7.16 -0.80 16.95
CA TYR A 52 -7.21 -2.16 17.48
C TYR A 52 -8.57 -2.85 17.28
N GLU A 53 -9.69 -2.09 17.33
CA GLU A 53 -11.02 -2.66 17.08
C GLU A 53 -11.18 -3.09 15.62
N LEU A 54 -10.66 -2.27 14.70
CA LEU A 54 -10.63 -2.60 13.28
C LEU A 54 -9.79 -3.85 13.03
N VAL A 55 -8.58 -3.90 13.60
CA VAL A 55 -7.69 -5.08 13.49
C VAL A 55 -8.36 -6.34 14.01
N ALA A 56 -9.07 -6.27 15.13
CA ALA A 56 -9.83 -7.41 15.66
C ALA A 56 -10.91 -7.90 14.67
N ARG A 57 -11.62 -6.98 14.01
CA ARG A 57 -12.63 -7.31 12.98
C ARG A 57 -11.99 -7.88 11.72
N LEU A 58 -10.84 -7.37 11.29
CA LEU A 58 -10.11 -7.92 10.14
C LEU A 58 -9.63 -9.36 10.40
N LYS A 59 -9.16 -9.65 11.61
CA LYS A 59 -8.80 -11.01 12.03
C LYS A 59 -10.03 -11.93 12.03
N GLN A 60 -11.19 -11.43 12.44
CA GLN A 60 -12.44 -12.21 12.36
C GLN A 60 -12.84 -12.49 10.90
N ILE A 61 -12.76 -11.50 10.00
CA ILE A 61 -12.99 -11.69 8.55
C ILE A 61 -12.10 -12.79 8.00
N HIS A 62 -10.81 -12.80 8.37
CA HIS A 62 -9.88 -13.85 7.94
C HIS A 62 -10.33 -15.25 8.43
N GLN A 63 -10.65 -15.38 9.70
CA GLN A 63 -11.11 -16.66 10.29
C GLN A 63 -12.39 -17.16 9.63
N ASP A 64 -13.37 -16.28 9.42
CA ASP A 64 -14.64 -16.62 8.76
C ASP A 64 -14.43 -17.03 7.30
N TYR A 65 -13.52 -16.33 6.59
CA TYR A 65 -13.16 -16.68 5.21
C TYR A 65 -12.54 -18.07 5.11
N ASP A 66 -11.58 -18.38 5.97
CA ASP A 66 -10.90 -19.68 5.98
C ASP A 66 -11.87 -20.82 6.35
N LEU A 67 -12.76 -20.57 7.31
CA LEU A 67 -13.80 -21.54 7.70
C LEU A 67 -14.75 -21.85 6.53
N VAL A 68 -15.27 -20.80 5.85
CA VAL A 68 -16.23 -20.96 4.75
C VAL A 68 -15.59 -21.62 3.53
N ASN A 69 -14.35 -21.28 3.22
CA ASN A 69 -13.67 -21.80 2.03
C ASN A 69 -12.81 -23.04 2.29
N SER A 70 -12.77 -23.53 3.54
CA SER A 70 -11.92 -24.66 3.96
C SER A 70 -10.46 -24.44 3.56
N THR A 71 -9.96 -23.23 3.80
CA THR A 71 -8.58 -22.81 3.49
C THR A 71 -7.79 -22.53 4.77
N ILE A 72 -6.48 -22.42 4.65
CA ILE A 72 -5.58 -21.89 5.68
C ILE A 72 -4.76 -20.81 5.01
N SER A 73 -5.13 -19.56 5.28
CA SER A 73 -4.44 -18.40 4.71
C SER A 73 -3.35 -17.88 5.66
N SER A 74 -2.25 -17.40 5.10
CA SER A 74 -1.21 -16.74 5.89
C SER A 74 -1.57 -15.25 6.07
N VAL A 75 -1.97 -14.88 7.27
CA VAL A 75 -2.37 -13.49 7.61
C VAL A 75 -1.74 -13.07 8.94
N ASP A 76 -1.01 -11.96 8.93
CA ASP A 76 -0.49 -11.30 10.13
C ASP A 76 -0.91 -9.82 10.13
N ILE A 77 -1.81 -9.43 11.03
CA ILE A 77 -2.30 -8.06 11.15
C ILE A 77 -1.98 -7.53 12.54
N ARG A 78 -1.29 -6.39 12.62
CA ARG A 78 -0.83 -5.78 13.86
C ARG A 78 -1.54 -4.46 14.14
N ALA A 79 -1.97 -4.28 15.40
CA ALA A 79 -2.61 -3.06 15.86
C ALA A 79 -1.57 -1.98 16.20
N THR A 80 -0.84 -1.54 15.18
CA THR A 80 0.22 -0.52 15.27
C THR A 80 0.16 0.40 14.06
N GLY A 81 0.71 1.62 14.17
CA GLY A 81 0.95 2.44 12.99
C GLY A 81 2.07 1.85 12.12
N SER A 82 2.06 2.19 10.84
CA SER A 82 3.04 1.69 9.86
C SER A 82 4.45 2.29 10.07
N GLU A 83 4.57 3.37 10.83
CA GLU A 83 5.83 3.98 11.27
C GLU A 83 6.59 3.11 12.29
N VAL A 84 5.92 2.10 12.89
CA VAL A 84 6.55 1.15 13.83
C VAL A 84 7.18 0.01 13.06
N PHE A 85 8.48 -0.18 13.23
CA PHE A 85 9.23 -1.25 12.55
C PHE A 85 8.99 -2.63 13.18
N HIS A 86 8.78 -3.63 12.35
CA HIS A 86 8.62 -5.04 12.71
C HIS A 86 9.78 -5.88 12.16
N PRO A 87 10.79 -6.24 12.96
CA PRO A 87 12.01 -6.90 12.46
C PRO A 87 11.79 -8.24 11.77
N ASP A 88 10.76 -8.98 12.17
CA ASP A 88 10.41 -10.29 11.60
C ASP A 88 9.79 -10.22 10.19
N TRP A 89 9.49 -9.01 9.71
CA TRP A 89 9.02 -8.76 8.34
C TRP A 89 10.13 -8.28 7.40
N GLU A 90 11.32 -8.01 7.91
CA GLU A 90 12.44 -7.48 7.13
C GLU A 90 12.80 -8.40 5.96
N ASN A 91 12.93 -7.83 4.75
CA ASN A 91 13.29 -8.53 3.51
C ASN A 91 12.40 -9.76 3.21
N THR A 92 11.08 -9.62 3.39
CA THR A 92 10.15 -10.72 3.17
C THR A 92 9.00 -10.40 2.22
N MET A 93 8.71 -9.13 1.90
CA MET A 93 7.53 -8.72 1.13
C MET A 93 7.87 -8.53 -0.34
N GLY A 94 7.03 -9.08 -1.24
CA GLY A 94 7.14 -8.85 -2.68
C GLY A 94 6.51 -7.54 -3.13
N VAL A 95 5.46 -7.12 -2.43
CA VAL A 95 4.77 -5.86 -2.70
C VAL A 95 4.26 -5.23 -1.41
N ALA A 96 4.35 -3.91 -1.31
CA ALA A 96 3.62 -3.10 -0.36
C ALA A 96 2.65 -2.19 -1.12
N PHE A 97 1.36 -2.24 -0.78
CA PHE A 97 0.33 -1.46 -1.47
C PHE A 97 -0.74 -0.96 -0.50
N SER A 98 -0.95 0.34 -0.45
CA SER A 98 -2.03 0.95 0.33
C SER A 98 -2.28 2.41 -0.09
N SER A 99 -3.28 3.02 0.58
CA SER A 99 -3.46 4.47 0.63
C SER A 99 -3.13 4.91 2.06
N PRO A 100 -2.08 5.70 2.30
CA PRO A 100 -1.87 6.28 3.63
C PRO A 100 -3.01 7.26 3.96
N PRO A 101 -3.27 7.59 5.23
CA PRO A 101 -4.17 8.67 5.58
C PRO A 101 -3.70 9.98 4.92
N TYR A 102 -4.65 10.77 4.40
CA TYR A 102 -4.35 12.03 3.69
C TYR A 102 -4.24 13.19 4.67
N PHE A 103 -3.26 13.15 5.56
CA PHE A 103 -3.02 14.10 6.64
C PHE A 103 -4.29 14.38 7.45
N ASP A 104 -4.91 15.58 7.35
CA ASP A 104 -6.08 16.00 8.12
C ASP A 104 -7.42 15.82 7.38
N LEU A 105 -7.43 15.20 6.19
CA LEU A 105 -8.64 14.94 5.42
C LEU A 105 -9.62 14.04 6.19
N GLU A 106 -9.10 13.08 6.92
CA GLU A 106 -9.88 12.06 7.63
C GLU A 106 -9.58 12.08 9.12
N ASP A 107 -10.56 12.51 9.92
CA ASP A 107 -10.52 12.36 11.38
C ASP A 107 -11.29 11.09 11.78
N TYR A 108 -10.55 10.03 12.07
CA TYR A 108 -11.12 8.75 12.53
C TYR A 108 -11.55 8.76 13.99
N ARG A 109 -11.31 9.86 14.73
CA ARG A 109 -11.65 10.04 16.16
C ARG A 109 -11.11 8.95 17.07
N ILE A 110 -10.05 8.27 16.66
CA ILE A 110 -9.33 7.26 17.45
C ILE A 110 -8.04 7.85 18.03
N GLY A 111 -7.65 7.34 19.20
CA GLY A 111 -6.52 7.90 19.93
C GLY A 111 -5.16 7.82 19.24
N ALA A 112 -4.97 6.91 18.30
CA ALA A 112 -3.68 6.55 17.71
C ALA A 112 -3.56 6.87 16.20
N GLN A 113 -4.30 7.87 15.70
CA GLN A 113 -4.19 8.24 14.28
C GLN A 113 -2.93 9.06 13.97
N SER A 114 -2.46 8.98 12.73
CA SER A 114 -1.17 9.55 12.27
C SER A 114 -1.02 11.06 12.43
N ILE A 115 -2.13 11.81 12.42
CA ILE A 115 -2.13 13.29 12.53
C ILE A 115 -2.04 13.79 13.98
N ARG A 116 -2.19 12.92 14.98
CA ARG A 116 -2.35 13.36 16.36
C ARG A 116 -1.13 14.11 16.87
N GLY A 117 -1.35 15.41 17.18
CA GLY A 117 -0.33 16.31 17.70
C GLY A 117 0.72 16.74 16.69
N ARG A 118 0.49 16.52 15.39
CA ARG A 118 1.41 16.87 14.31
C ARG A 118 0.83 17.96 13.40
N ASP A 119 1.66 18.89 13.00
CA ASP A 119 1.44 19.70 11.80
C ASP A 119 1.82 18.88 10.55
N TYR A 120 1.67 19.46 9.37
CA TYR A 120 1.95 18.77 8.11
C TYR A 120 3.40 18.30 8.00
N ARG A 121 4.38 19.13 8.41
CA ARG A 121 5.80 18.74 8.39
C ARG A 121 6.11 17.65 9.39
N GLY A 122 5.53 17.73 10.58
CA GLY A 122 5.62 16.67 11.59
C GLY A 122 5.01 15.37 11.10
N TRP A 123 3.87 15.42 10.39
CA TRP A 123 3.26 14.24 9.80
C TRP A 123 4.16 13.61 8.71
N LEU A 124 4.76 14.41 7.84
CA LEU A 124 5.72 13.91 6.85
C LEU A 124 6.94 13.24 7.52
N GLY A 125 7.55 13.90 8.52
CA GLY A 125 8.81 13.43 9.14
C GLY A 125 8.64 12.32 10.17
N GLU A 126 7.52 12.28 10.92
CA GLU A 126 7.34 11.35 12.04
C GLU A 126 6.38 10.19 11.72
N TYR A 127 5.65 10.27 10.60
CA TYR A 127 4.77 9.21 10.16
C TYR A 127 5.11 8.70 8.77
N LEU A 128 5.06 9.57 7.74
CA LEU A 128 5.18 9.11 6.35
C LEU A 128 6.59 8.65 6.01
N GLN A 129 7.63 9.41 6.38
CA GLN A 129 9.02 9.03 6.15
C GLN A 129 9.38 7.71 6.84
N PRO A 130 9.15 7.50 8.16
CA PRO A 130 9.41 6.22 8.80
C PRO A 130 8.61 5.07 8.21
N THR A 131 7.37 5.32 7.76
CA THR A 131 6.56 4.32 7.05
C THR A 131 7.24 3.87 5.75
N ILE A 132 7.71 4.80 4.91
CA ILE A 132 8.40 4.50 3.66
C ILE A 132 9.72 3.76 3.93
N ASP A 133 10.49 4.18 4.93
CA ASP A 133 11.74 3.54 5.32
C ASP A 133 11.52 2.10 5.81
N ASN A 134 10.48 1.87 6.61
CA ASN A 134 10.09 0.53 7.04
C ASN A 134 9.67 -0.35 5.85
N ILE A 135 8.84 0.19 4.94
CA ILE A 135 8.41 -0.53 3.73
C ILE A 135 9.63 -0.95 2.90
N LYS A 136 10.58 -0.03 2.67
CA LYS A 136 11.81 -0.36 1.94
C LYS A 136 12.56 -1.53 2.59
N ARG A 137 12.66 -1.57 3.93
CA ARG A 137 13.29 -2.67 4.66
C ARG A 137 12.51 -3.97 4.57
N TYR A 138 11.19 -3.92 4.46
CA TYR A 138 10.35 -5.13 4.32
C TYR A 138 10.42 -5.72 2.91
N LEU A 139 10.60 -4.88 1.88
CA LEU A 139 10.64 -5.33 0.50
C LEU A 139 11.88 -6.18 0.20
N VAL A 140 11.68 -7.30 -0.50
CA VAL A 140 12.79 -8.05 -1.12
C VAL A 140 13.41 -7.23 -2.26
N PRO A 141 14.66 -7.48 -2.68
CA PRO A 141 15.21 -6.89 -3.90
C PRO A 141 14.30 -7.13 -5.10
N GLY A 142 13.99 -6.07 -5.84
CA GLY A 142 13.00 -6.10 -6.93
C GLY A 142 11.55 -5.94 -6.49
N GLY A 143 11.23 -5.96 -5.20
CA GLY A 143 9.90 -5.72 -4.65
C GLY A 143 9.40 -4.30 -4.90
N HIS A 144 8.08 -4.11 -4.83
CA HIS A 144 7.45 -2.84 -5.20
C HIS A 144 6.73 -2.16 -4.03
N LEU A 145 6.92 -0.84 -3.91
CA LEU A 145 6.04 0.03 -3.13
C LEU A 145 5.04 0.69 -4.08
N ILE A 146 3.76 0.56 -3.77
CA ILE A 146 2.65 1.12 -4.55
C ILE A 146 1.81 1.98 -3.63
N VAL A 147 1.71 3.28 -3.94
CA VAL A 147 1.03 4.26 -3.09
C VAL A 147 -0.08 4.93 -3.88
N ASN A 148 -1.31 4.81 -3.36
CA ASN A 148 -2.44 5.59 -3.84
C ASN A 148 -2.59 6.83 -2.98
N ILE A 149 -2.32 8.01 -3.55
CA ILE A 149 -2.41 9.30 -2.87
C ILE A 149 -2.62 10.42 -3.89
N LYS A 150 -3.30 11.49 -3.48
CA LYS A 150 -3.49 12.71 -4.28
C LYS A 150 -3.25 13.94 -3.43
N ASN A 151 -3.00 15.06 -4.08
CA ASN A 151 -2.95 16.37 -3.40
C ASN A 151 -4.31 16.71 -2.81
N TYR A 152 -4.31 17.35 -1.63
CA TYR A 152 -5.52 17.73 -0.92
C TYR A 152 -5.37 19.12 -0.30
N GLY A 153 -6.33 20.01 -0.55
CA GLY A 153 -6.27 21.38 -0.08
C GLY A 153 -4.97 22.07 -0.54
N ASP A 154 -4.25 22.67 0.40
CA ASP A 154 -2.95 23.30 0.16
C ASP A 154 -1.75 22.34 0.35
N TYR A 155 -2.01 21.04 0.57
CA TYR A 155 -0.98 20.05 0.82
C TYR A 155 -0.58 19.31 -0.46
N ALA A 156 0.72 19.33 -0.78
CA ALA A 156 1.31 18.65 -1.93
C ALA A 156 1.61 17.17 -1.63
N LEU A 157 0.62 16.43 -1.09
CA LEU A 157 0.77 15.06 -0.60
C LEU A 157 1.38 14.11 -1.63
N TYR A 158 0.98 14.24 -2.90
CA TYR A 158 1.51 13.42 -3.99
C TYR A 158 3.00 13.72 -4.23
N ASP A 159 3.35 15.00 -4.37
CA ASP A 159 4.71 15.42 -4.72
C ASP A 159 5.68 15.18 -3.54
N ASP A 160 5.23 15.42 -2.31
CA ASP A 160 6.00 15.16 -1.10
C ASP A 160 6.21 13.65 -0.90
N THR A 161 5.18 12.82 -1.11
CA THR A 161 5.32 11.36 -1.04
C THR A 161 6.29 10.84 -2.10
N PHE A 162 6.20 11.36 -3.33
CA PHE A 162 7.12 11.02 -4.41
C PHE A 162 8.57 11.32 -4.02
N SER A 163 8.82 12.54 -3.53
CA SER A 163 10.16 12.98 -3.09
C SER A 163 10.71 12.14 -1.93
N LEU A 164 9.85 11.76 -0.96
CA LEU A 164 10.24 10.90 0.15
C LEU A 164 10.60 9.49 -0.32
N CYS A 165 9.85 8.91 -1.26
CA CYS A 165 10.17 7.60 -1.83
C CYS A 165 11.53 7.61 -2.55
N GLU A 166 11.81 8.62 -3.40
CA GLU A 166 13.10 8.74 -4.08
C GLU A 166 14.25 8.98 -3.10
N SER A 167 14.07 9.85 -2.11
CA SER A 167 15.11 10.14 -1.10
C SER A 167 15.40 8.92 -0.21
N SER A 168 14.44 8.04 -0.01
CA SER A 168 14.65 6.74 0.65
C SER A 168 15.39 5.73 -0.24
N GLY A 169 15.68 6.06 -1.51
CA GLY A 169 16.40 5.21 -2.46
C GLY A 169 15.52 4.14 -3.11
N LEU A 170 14.22 4.40 -3.24
CA LEU A 170 13.32 3.65 -4.11
C LEU A 170 13.36 4.23 -5.52
N THR A 171 13.30 3.38 -6.53
CA THR A 171 13.32 3.82 -7.94
C THR A 171 11.91 3.92 -8.49
N TYR A 172 11.53 5.09 -9.00
CA TYR A 172 10.24 5.27 -9.67
C TYR A 172 10.11 4.39 -10.92
N VAL A 173 8.96 3.76 -11.10
CA VAL A 173 8.66 2.89 -12.24
C VAL A 173 7.61 3.50 -13.14
N GLU A 174 6.42 3.77 -12.61
CA GLU A 174 5.27 4.30 -13.38
C GLU A 174 4.21 4.89 -12.47
N THR A 175 3.28 5.65 -13.07
CA THR A 175 2.04 6.07 -12.41
C THR A 175 0.85 5.45 -13.13
N LEU A 176 -0.01 4.78 -12.38
CA LEU A 176 -1.27 4.23 -12.86
C LEU A 176 -2.40 5.20 -12.51
N ILE A 177 -3.34 5.36 -13.43
CA ILE A 177 -4.56 6.16 -13.21
C ILE A 177 -5.68 5.20 -12.86
N LEU A 178 -6.32 5.42 -11.71
CA LEU A 178 -7.33 4.50 -11.17
C LEU A 178 -8.52 4.29 -12.12
N ASP A 179 -8.98 5.33 -12.78
CA ASP A 179 -10.11 5.26 -13.70
C ASP A 179 -9.81 4.41 -14.94
N ASN A 180 -8.56 4.32 -15.38
CA ASN A 180 -8.17 3.44 -16.48
C ASN A 180 -8.33 1.95 -16.13
N ILE A 181 -8.19 1.61 -14.87
CA ILE A 181 -8.34 0.24 -14.39
C ILE A 181 -9.82 -0.12 -14.22
N THR A 182 -10.64 0.84 -13.75
CA THR A 182 -12.05 0.60 -13.42
C THR A 182 -13.02 1.01 -14.53
N ARG A 183 -12.66 1.99 -15.38
CA ARG A 183 -13.49 2.55 -16.47
C ARG A 183 -12.62 2.92 -17.68
N PRO A 184 -12.22 1.97 -18.52
CA PRO A 184 -11.30 2.22 -19.63
C PRO A 184 -11.78 3.26 -20.67
N SER A 185 -13.08 3.58 -20.69
CA SER A 185 -13.72 4.49 -21.67
C SER A 185 -14.08 5.87 -21.12
N ALA A 186 -13.77 6.19 -19.85
CA ALA A 186 -14.05 7.50 -19.28
C ALA A 186 -13.07 8.56 -19.81
N LYS A 187 -13.57 9.78 -20.10
CA LYS A 187 -12.71 10.93 -20.41
C LYS A 187 -11.88 11.24 -19.16
N GLN A 188 -10.56 11.19 -19.32
CA GLN A 188 -9.60 11.43 -18.24
C GLN A 188 -9.53 12.91 -17.90
N ASP A 189 -9.70 13.24 -16.63
CA ASP A 189 -9.21 14.49 -16.05
C ASP A 189 -8.00 14.18 -15.19
N ILE A 190 -6.81 14.31 -15.79
CA ILE A 190 -5.50 13.99 -15.16
C ILE A 190 -5.27 14.79 -13.88
N ASN A 191 -6.00 15.88 -13.65
CA ASN A 191 -5.83 16.74 -12.49
C ASN A 191 -6.69 16.33 -11.29
N THR A 192 -7.78 15.60 -11.51
CA THR A 192 -8.74 15.18 -10.45
C THR A 192 -8.70 13.70 -10.14
N ASP A 193 -8.10 12.88 -11.03
CA ASP A 193 -8.07 11.43 -10.89
C ASP A 193 -7.07 10.98 -9.79
N GLU A 194 -7.45 9.96 -9.02
CA GLU A 194 -6.52 9.34 -8.07
C GLU A 194 -5.39 8.65 -8.82
N LYS A 195 -4.16 8.97 -8.42
CA LYS A 195 -2.94 8.43 -9.02
C LYS A 195 -2.31 7.40 -8.11
N ILE A 196 -1.89 6.31 -8.69
CA ILE A 196 -1.17 5.25 -7.99
C ILE A 196 0.29 5.28 -8.45
N MET A 197 1.19 5.69 -7.57
CA MET A 197 2.63 5.68 -7.82
C MET A 197 3.20 4.29 -7.59
N VAL A 198 4.06 3.85 -8.47
CA VAL A 198 4.78 2.56 -8.37
C VAL A 198 6.27 2.85 -8.27
N PHE A 199 6.89 2.34 -7.20
CA PHE A 199 8.33 2.37 -6.97
C PHE A 199 8.86 0.94 -6.81
N ARG A 200 10.16 0.75 -7.08
CA ARG A 200 10.85 -0.52 -6.95
C ARG A 200 12.00 -0.40 -5.94
N HIS A 201 12.16 -1.43 -5.13
CA HIS A 201 13.32 -1.59 -4.24
C HIS A 201 14.48 -2.32 -4.93
N GLY A 202 15.69 -1.75 -4.83
CA GLY A 202 16.91 -2.29 -5.46
C GLY A 202 17.09 -1.87 -6.91
N ASP A 203 18.33 -2.02 -7.41
CA ASP A 203 18.69 -1.64 -8.76
C ASP A 203 17.87 -2.43 -9.79
N THR A 204 17.45 -1.72 -10.83
CA THR A 204 17.12 -2.39 -12.08
C THR A 204 18.43 -3.00 -12.56
N GLU A 205 18.57 -4.33 -12.51
CA GLU A 205 19.44 -4.95 -13.49
C GLU A 205 19.04 -4.34 -14.83
N LYS A 206 19.96 -3.62 -15.44
CA LYS A 206 19.79 -3.20 -16.84
C LYS A 206 19.48 -4.49 -17.58
N SER A 207 18.22 -4.67 -17.98
CA SER A 207 17.89 -5.74 -18.90
C SER A 207 18.88 -5.57 -20.05
N SER A 208 19.77 -6.54 -20.16
CA SER A 208 20.71 -6.59 -21.27
C SER A 208 19.88 -6.55 -22.54
N PRO A 209 20.22 -5.74 -23.56
CA PRO A 209 19.47 -5.68 -24.81
C PRO A 209 19.50 -6.99 -25.61
N LEU A 210 19.92 -8.09 -25.03
CA LEU A 210 20.21 -9.36 -25.69
C LEU A 210 19.14 -10.46 -25.52
N ASP A 211 18.05 -10.23 -24.77
CA ASP A 211 16.96 -11.22 -24.68
C ASP A 211 15.83 -11.01 -25.71
N LEU A 212 16.13 -10.32 -26.81
CA LEU A 212 15.29 -10.22 -28.00
C LEU A 212 15.74 -11.19 -29.08
N PHE A 213 15.96 -12.45 -28.73
CA PHE A 213 16.03 -13.52 -29.74
C PHE A 213 15.59 -14.84 -29.12
N VAL A 214 14.60 -15.38 -29.80
CA VAL A 214 14.49 -16.74 -30.30
C VAL A 214 13.18 -17.41 -29.95
N PHE A 215 12.44 -17.55 -30.96
CA PHE A 215 11.54 -18.46 -31.67
C PHE A 215 10.09 -18.31 -31.42
#